data_f1db1a7ee66e9cba17ad97d46684a5bd
#
_entry.id   f1db1a7ee66e9cba17ad97d46684a5bd
#
_cell.length_a   1.000
_cell.length_b   1.000
_cell.length_c   1.000
_cell.angle_alpha   90.00
_cell.angle_beta   90.00
_cell.angle_gamma   90.00
#
_symmetry.space_group_name_H-M   'P 1'
#
loop_
_entity.id
_entity.type
_entity.pdbx_description
1 polymer ?
#
loop_
_entity_poly.entity_id
_entity_poly.type
_entity_poly.pdbx_seq_one_letter_code
_entity_poly.pdbx_strand_id
1 'polypeptide(L)'
;MQRILVVDDAEINRELLRDILENEYTIEMAEDGKQALQKLQEYKGELAAVLLDLHMPEMDGFAVISSMESRGYLEKIPVLIISGEQAVEIESQCFELGVSDFIHKPFERSIVKNRVKNTIEIFQHKNELRRKVQEQEEELRQRDRIIQIQAGKLKEIEAFNRLMMEYHFAIMEVETRLKVLNEEFSHKYKRNPFEAIKSRLKSPESIYDKLERKGYPITVENIRKYLTDVAGLRVICSFPDDIYRLANLFTRQGDILLLKKKDYIQNPKNNGYRSLHLILSVPIFLSNEIKYVKTEIQFRTIAMDFWASLEHKMKYKKNVDNAEEIVAQLKDCADTIETLDHQMQDIRDKIDRGDSQPPL
;
A
#
# COMPACT_ATOMS: atom_id res chain seq x y z
N MET A 1 39.83 -0.88 35.20
CA MET A 1 39.70 0.50 35.74
C MET A 1 39.51 1.46 34.58
N GLN A 2 38.72 2.49 34.76
CA GLN A 2 38.55 3.57 33.77
C GLN A 2 39.86 4.40 33.75
N ARG A 3 40.18 4.98 32.59
CA ARG A 3 41.42 5.72 32.38
C ARG A 3 41.14 7.23 32.35
N ILE A 4 41.96 7.98 33.07
CA ILE A 4 41.89 9.45 33.12
C ILE A 4 43.23 9.98 32.60
N LEU A 5 43.19 11.01 31.76
CA LEU A 5 44.37 11.75 31.33
C LEU A 5 44.52 13.01 32.18
N VAL A 6 45.67 13.16 32.85
CA VAL A 6 46.08 14.34 33.60
C VAL A 6 47.14 15.08 32.79
N VAL A 7 46.84 16.36 32.52
CA VAL A 7 47.67 17.25 31.73
C VAL A 7 48.03 18.49 32.54
N ASP A 8 49.26 18.65 32.92
CA ASP A 8 49.79 19.78 33.69
C ASP A 8 51.30 19.85 33.46
N ASP A 9 51.90 21.00 33.29
CA ASP A 9 53.34 21.13 33.05
C ASP A 9 54.19 20.86 34.32
N ALA A 10 53.64 21.12 35.51
CA ALA A 10 54.30 20.85 36.78
C ALA A 10 54.18 19.36 37.17
N GLU A 11 55.32 18.66 37.25
CA GLU A 11 55.39 17.26 37.67
C GLU A 11 54.77 17.01 39.05
N ILE A 12 54.98 17.93 39.98
CA ILE A 12 54.37 17.86 41.31
C ILE A 12 52.85 17.79 41.27
N ASN A 13 52.18 18.55 40.38
CA ASN A 13 50.74 18.54 40.22
C ASN A 13 50.25 17.20 39.63
N ARG A 14 50.96 16.71 38.62
CA ARG A 14 50.62 15.39 37.98
C ARG A 14 50.73 14.24 38.98
N GLU A 15 51.81 14.22 39.76
CA GLU A 15 52.03 13.17 40.78
C GLU A 15 50.97 13.26 41.90
N LEU A 16 50.67 14.47 42.39
CA LEU A 16 49.66 14.69 43.43
C LEU A 16 48.25 14.24 42.94
N LEU A 17 47.88 14.55 41.72
CA LEU A 17 46.60 14.12 41.13
C LEU A 17 46.58 12.61 40.91
N ARG A 18 47.70 11.99 40.53
CA ARG A 18 47.84 10.52 40.46
C ARG A 18 47.58 9.89 41.81
N ASP A 19 48.28 10.34 42.87
CA ASP A 19 48.14 9.80 44.24
C ASP A 19 46.69 9.96 44.78
N ILE A 20 45.96 11.00 44.32
CA ILE A 20 44.59 11.18 44.69
C ILE A 20 43.66 10.20 44.00
N LEU A 21 43.91 9.88 42.73
CA LEU A 21 42.93 9.19 41.86
C LEU A 21 43.30 7.73 41.51
N GLU A 22 44.58 7.27 41.71
CA GLU A 22 45.06 5.94 41.28
C GLU A 22 44.33 4.75 41.90
N ASN A 23 43.74 4.91 43.07
CA ASN A 23 42.92 3.87 43.70
C ASN A 23 41.63 3.54 42.96
N GLU A 24 41.10 4.47 42.14
CA GLU A 24 39.80 4.38 41.45
C GLU A 24 39.98 4.36 39.94
N TYR A 25 41.05 4.95 39.38
CA TYR A 25 41.29 5.13 37.97
C TYR A 25 42.71 4.76 37.56
N THR A 26 42.86 4.39 36.29
CA THR A 26 44.21 4.29 35.66
C THR A 26 44.61 5.69 35.19
N ILE A 27 45.74 6.20 35.64
CA ILE A 27 46.16 7.57 35.34
C ILE A 27 47.19 7.58 34.23
N GLU A 28 46.89 8.30 33.18
CA GLU A 28 47.80 8.69 32.11
C GLU A 28 48.25 10.13 32.34
N MET A 29 49.50 10.46 32.01
CA MET A 29 50.04 11.80 32.23
C MET A 29 50.58 12.37 30.95
N ALA A 30 50.38 13.69 30.77
CA ALA A 30 51.00 14.52 29.74
C ALA A 30 51.55 15.78 30.35
N GLU A 31 52.73 16.23 29.90
CA GLU A 31 53.38 17.41 30.44
C GLU A 31 53.11 18.68 29.63
N ASP A 32 52.48 18.52 28.45
CA ASP A 32 52.10 19.63 27.59
C ASP A 32 50.87 19.27 26.73
N GLY A 33 50.32 20.25 26.01
CA GLY A 33 49.17 20.05 25.13
C GLY A 33 49.42 19.15 23.93
N LYS A 34 50.67 19.04 23.42
CA LYS A 34 51.02 18.20 22.29
C LYS A 34 50.95 16.73 22.70
N GLN A 35 51.56 16.38 23.85
CA GLN A 35 51.46 15.02 24.42
C GLN A 35 50.03 14.67 24.78
N ALA A 36 49.23 15.62 25.28
CA ALA A 36 47.83 15.41 25.55
C ALA A 36 47.08 15.03 24.29
N LEU A 37 47.23 15.76 23.17
CA LEU A 37 46.61 15.42 21.89
C LEU A 37 47.09 14.09 21.30
N GLN A 38 48.37 13.71 21.49
CA GLN A 38 48.89 12.42 21.09
C GLN A 38 48.21 11.28 21.85
N LYS A 39 48.10 11.41 23.18
CA LYS A 39 47.42 10.41 24.02
C LYS A 39 45.91 10.34 23.73
N LEU A 40 45.25 11.45 23.50
CA LEU A 40 43.85 11.48 23.06
C LEU A 40 43.63 10.69 21.74
N GLN A 41 44.59 10.80 20.82
CA GLN A 41 44.53 10.03 19.56
C GLN A 41 44.88 8.55 19.76
N GLU A 42 45.81 8.23 20.64
CA GLU A 42 46.21 6.86 20.97
C GLU A 42 45.05 6.08 21.60
N TYR A 43 44.38 6.67 22.57
CA TYR A 43 43.24 6.03 23.27
C TYR A 43 41.89 6.20 22.56
N LYS A 44 41.84 6.85 21.39
CA LYS A 44 40.64 6.95 20.49
C LYS A 44 39.31 7.28 21.20
N GLY A 45 39.37 8.01 22.30
CA GLY A 45 38.17 8.35 23.06
C GLY A 45 37.78 7.35 24.17
N GLU A 46 38.63 6.42 24.52
CA GLU A 46 38.44 5.48 25.64
C GLU A 46 38.80 6.08 27.02
N LEU A 47 39.03 7.37 27.07
CA LEU A 47 39.28 8.09 28.32
C LEU A 47 37.96 8.41 29.02
N ALA A 48 37.92 8.18 30.35
CA ALA A 48 36.78 8.53 31.18
C ALA A 48 36.71 10.03 31.47
N ALA A 49 37.85 10.70 31.54
CA ALA A 49 37.95 12.15 31.72
C ALA A 49 39.32 12.67 31.32
N VAL A 50 39.42 13.96 31.07
CA VAL A 50 40.66 14.71 30.94
C VAL A 50 40.67 15.79 32.02
N LEU A 51 41.73 15.82 32.83
CA LEU A 51 42.08 16.89 33.75
C LEU A 51 43.14 17.75 33.09
N LEU A 52 42.84 19.00 32.79
CA LEU A 52 43.64 19.84 31.91
C LEU A 52 44.01 21.16 32.58
N ASP A 53 45.31 21.42 32.72
CA ASP A 53 45.78 22.77 33.08
C ASP A 53 45.64 23.73 31.89
N LEU A 54 45.24 24.98 32.17
CA LEU A 54 45.13 26.01 31.14
C LEU A 54 46.50 26.61 30.78
N HIS A 55 47.35 26.76 31.76
CA HIS A 55 48.65 27.47 31.60
C HIS A 55 49.82 26.49 31.46
N MET A 56 50.09 26.12 30.22
CA MET A 56 51.22 25.27 29.90
C MET A 56 52.10 25.88 28.79
N PRO A 57 53.42 25.61 28.78
CA PRO A 57 54.31 26.05 27.70
C PRO A 57 53.95 25.37 26.36
N GLU A 58 54.36 25.98 25.26
CA GLU A 58 54.21 25.52 23.88
C GLU A 58 52.79 25.40 23.36
N MET A 59 51.89 24.67 24.04
CA MET A 59 50.48 24.52 23.71
C MET A 59 49.65 24.63 25.00
N ASP A 60 48.88 25.68 25.14
CA ASP A 60 48.02 25.96 26.29
C ASP A 60 46.76 25.06 26.30
N GLY A 61 46.03 25.08 27.43
CA GLY A 61 44.81 24.28 27.59
C GLY A 61 43.68 24.71 26.64
N PHE A 62 43.60 25.99 26.27
CA PHE A 62 42.59 26.46 25.31
C PHE A 62 42.80 25.87 23.92
N ALA A 63 44.07 25.78 23.47
CA ALA A 63 44.39 25.15 22.19
C ALA A 63 44.08 23.63 22.20
N VAL A 64 44.26 22.96 23.35
CA VAL A 64 43.85 21.55 23.52
C VAL A 64 42.34 21.40 23.43
N ILE A 65 41.53 22.22 24.12
CA ILE A 65 40.08 22.22 24.10
C ILE A 65 39.57 22.46 22.68
N SER A 66 40.07 23.48 21.98
CA SER A 66 39.68 23.78 20.60
C SER A 66 40.01 22.61 19.65
N SER A 67 41.13 21.93 19.85
CA SER A 67 41.47 20.73 19.09
C SER A 67 40.56 19.54 19.43
N MET A 68 40.16 19.39 20.69
CA MET A 68 39.18 18.36 21.11
C MET A 68 37.81 18.60 20.52
N GLU A 69 37.36 19.87 20.50
CA GLU A 69 36.08 20.27 19.89
C GLU A 69 36.08 19.94 18.40
N SER A 70 37.09 20.43 17.65
CA SER A 70 37.19 20.23 16.21
C SER A 70 37.23 18.75 15.77
N ARG A 71 37.67 17.88 16.65
CA ARG A 71 37.74 16.40 16.44
C ARG A 71 36.58 15.64 17.07
N GLY A 72 35.61 16.33 17.70
CA GLY A 72 34.42 15.72 18.34
C GLY A 72 34.74 14.92 19.61
N TYR A 73 35.89 15.18 20.27
CA TYR A 73 36.23 14.52 21.51
C TYR A 73 35.44 15.05 22.70
N LEU A 74 35.02 16.34 22.71
CA LEU A 74 34.24 16.93 23.81
C LEU A 74 32.84 16.30 23.95
N GLU A 75 32.33 15.69 22.88
CA GLU A 75 31.08 14.93 22.94
C GLU A 75 31.24 13.53 23.57
N LYS A 76 32.48 13.05 23.68
CA LYS A 76 32.81 11.69 24.13
C LYS A 76 33.54 11.61 25.46
N ILE A 77 34.28 12.66 25.79
CA ILE A 77 35.17 12.71 26.96
C ILE A 77 34.92 14.00 27.72
N PRO A 78 34.54 13.97 29.00
CA PRO A 78 34.41 15.17 29.83
C PRO A 78 35.79 15.75 30.14
N VAL A 79 35.88 17.05 30.08
CA VAL A 79 37.10 17.79 30.42
C VAL A 79 36.86 18.58 31.72
N LEU A 80 37.76 18.41 32.68
CA LEU A 80 37.80 19.21 33.89
C LEU A 80 39.07 20.09 33.84
N ILE A 81 38.89 21.35 33.96
CA ILE A 81 39.99 22.31 33.99
C ILE A 81 40.61 22.37 35.37
N ILE A 82 41.90 22.38 35.40
CA ILE A 82 42.72 22.63 36.60
C ILE A 82 43.22 24.09 36.54
N SER A 83 42.89 24.91 37.51
CA SER A 83 43.30 26.30 37.49
C SER A 83 43.67 26.82 38.86
N GLY A 84 44.73 27.66 38.90
CA GLY A 84 45.09 28.45 40.06
C GLY A 84 44.39 29.83 40.13
N GLU A 85 43.74 30.22 39.06
CA GLU A 85 43.05 31.50 38.94
C GLU A 85 41.53 31.36 39.19
N GLN A 86 40.98 32.28 39.95
CA GLN A 86 39.50 32.37 40.19
C GLN A 86 38.89 33.48 39.34
N ALA A 87 39.25 33.54 38.07
CA ALA A 87 38.68 34.56 37.19
C ALA A 87 37.38 34.04 36.56
N VAL A 88 36.24 34.59 36.93
CA VAL A 88 34.91 34.25 36.45
C VAL A 88 34.80 34.32 34.92
N GLU A 89 35.55 35.22 34.29
CA GLU A 89 35.60 35.39 32.83
C GLU A 89 36.21 34.19 32.13
N ILE A 90 37.28 33.60 32.70
CA ILE A 90 37.96 32.40 32.17
C ILE A 90 37.06 31.19 32.32
N GLU A 91 36.41 31.01 33.46
CA GLU A 91 35.47 29.92 33.68
C GLU A 91 34.31 29.95 32.68
N SER A 92 33.70 31.15 32.49
CA SER A 92 32.59 31.31 31.52
C SER A 92 33.01 30.96 30.11
N GLN A 93 34.17 31.40 29.66
CA GLN A 93 34.72 31.10 28.35
C GLN A 93 34.97 29.59 28.15
N CYS A 94 35.50 28.91 29.16
CA CYS A 94 35.73 27.46 29.10
C CYS A 94 34.40 26.67 29.05
N PHE A 95 33.36 27.07 29.80
CA PHE A 95 32.04 26.43 29.72
C PHE A 95 31.39 26.64 28.35
N GLU A 96 31.53 27.78 27.71
CA GLU A 96 31.07 28.03 26.33
C GLU A 96 31.77 27.11 25.34
N LEU A 97 33.02 26.74 25.56
CA LEU A 97 33.79 25.79 24.77
C LEU A 97 33.44 24.29 25.07
N GLY A 98 32.54 24.04 26.02
CA GLY A 98 32.08 22.66 26.33
C GLY A 98 32.85 21.95 27.44
N VAL A 99 33.63 22.64 28.25
CA VAL A 99 34.26 22.10 29.45
C VAL A 99 33.20 21.64 30.46
N SER A 100 33.44 20.55 31.14
CA SER A 100 32.44 19.93 32.03
C SER A 100 32.47 20.42 33.45
N ASP A 101 33.66 20.75 34.00
CA ASP A 101 33.83 21.23 35.39
C ASP A 101 35.23 21.86 35.61
N PHE A 102 35.48 22.44 36.82
CA PHE A 102 36.73 23.03 37.24
C PHE A 102 37.21 22.47 38.57
N ILE A 103 38.56 22.38 38.72
CA ILE A 103 39.25 22.02 39.96
C ILE A 103 40.27 23.13 40.28
N HIS A 104 40.08 23.81 41.40
CA HIS A 104 40.97 24.87 41.80
C HIS A 104 42.17 24.37 42.58
N LYS A 105 43.32 25.00 42.34
CA LYS A 105 44.56 24.83 43.14
C LYS A 105 44.47 25.75 44.38
N PRO A 106 44.88 25.31 45.60
CA PRO A 106 45.50 24.02 45.92
C PRO A 106 44.51 22.83 45.98
N PHE A 107 44.98 21.63 45.64
CA PHE A 107 44.12 20.44 45.57
C PHE A 107 43.72 19.96 46.94
N GLU A 108 42.43 19.87 47.19
CA GLU A 108 41.86 19.12 48.31
C GLU A 108 41.41 17.72 47.84
N ARG A 109 41.99 16.67 48.43
CA ARG A 109 41.78 15.28 48.03
C ARG A 109 40.30 14.88 47.89
N SER A 110 39.48 15.28 48.84
CA SER A 110 38.04 14.98 48.85
C SER A 110 37.30 15.69 47.71
N ILE A 111 37.62 16.96 47.43
CA ILE A 111 37.00 17.78 46.39
C ILE A 111 37.37 17.21 45.02
N VAL A 112 38.66 16.94 44.78
CA VAL A 112 39.13 16.38 43.49
C VAL A 112 38.40 15.07 43.18
N LYS A 113 38.38 14.12 44.12
CA LYS A 113 37.71 12.83 43.95
C LYS A 113 36.26 12.98 43.60
N ASN A 114 35.52 13.76 44.38
CA ASN A 114 34.07 13.98 44.19
C ASN A 114 33.74 14.65 42.86
N ARG A 115 34.48 15.70 42.47
CA ARG A 115 34.26 16.37 41.19
C ARG A 115 34.53 15.46 40.00
N VAL A 116 35.65 14.74 39.98
CA VAL A 116 36.01 13.82 38.92
C VAL A 116 34.95 12.75 38.78
N LYS A 117 34.56 12.11 39.89
CA LYS A 117 33.55 11.07 39.93
C LYS A 117 32.18 11.57 39.40
N ASN A 118 31.67 12.68 39.96
CA ASN A 118 30.39 13.23 39.58
C ASN A 118 30.37 13.67 38.11
N THR A 119 31.44 14.27 37.61
CA THR A 119 31.53 14.72 36.23
C THR A 119 31.47 13.49 35.26
N ILE A 120 32.23 12.42 35.57
CA ILE A 120 32.18 11.20 34.77
C ILE A 120 30.81 10.57 34.79
N GLU A 121 30.15 10.43 35.95
CA GLU A 121 28.82 9.83 36.08
C GLU A 121 27.76 10.65 35.32
N ILE A 122 27.73 11.96 35.49
CA ILE A 122 26.78 12.86 34.79
C ILE A 122 26.99 12.75 33.28
N PHE A 123 28.23 12.74 32.82
CA PHE A 123 28.54 12.66 31.40
C PHE A 123 28.11 11.31 30.81
N GLN A 124 28.33 10.22 31.50
CA GLN A 124 27.89 8.88 31.09
C GLN A 124 26.38 8.80 31.01
N HIS A 125 25.64 9.27 32.03
CA HIS A 125 24.18 9.28 32.02
C HIS A 125 23.62 10.15 30.90
N LYS A 126 24.22 11.31 30.64
CA LYS A 126 23.84 12.18 29.52
C LYS A 126 23.99 11.47 28.16
N ASN A 127 25.09 10.76 27.97
CA ASN A 127 25.34 10.04 26.70
C ASN A 127 24.43 8.83 26.56
N GLU A 128 24.15 8.09 27.64
CA GLU A 128 23.20 6.98 27.63
C GLU A 128 21.79 7.46 27.29
N LEU A 129 21.37 8.58 27.91
CA LEU A 129 20.06 9.17 27.61
C LEU A 129 19.94 9.63 26.16
N ARG A 130 20.99 10.30 25.63
CA ARG A 130 21.02 10.70 24.21
C ARG A 130 20.88 9.49 23.27
N ARG A 131 21.58 8.40 23.55
CA ARG A 131 21.47 7.16 22.77
C ARG A 131 20.04 6.61 22.80
N LYS A 132 19.42 6.51 23.98
CA LYS A 132 18.05 6.03 24.13
C LYS A 132 17.05 6.88 23.36
N VAL A 133 17.22 8.21 23.39
CA VAL A 133 16.37 9.13 22.62
C VAL A 133 16.51 8.88 21.12
N GLN A 134 17.73 8.73 20.62
CA GLN A 134 17.98 8.46 19.19
C GLN A 134 17.37 7.11 18.75
N GLU A 135 17.53 6.06 19.58
CA GLU A 135 16.93 4.75 19.32
C GLU A 135 15.39 4.83 19.25
N GLN A 136 14.76 5.58 20.18
CA GLN A 136 13.30 5.78 20.18
C GLN A 136 12.80 6.60 18.98
N GLU A 137 13.54 7.64 18.59
CA GLU A 137 13.19 8.44 17.41
C GLU A 137 13.22 7.60 16.13
N GLU A 138 14.22 6.72 15.97
CA GLU A 138 14.30 5.85 14.81
C GLU A 138 13.16 4.82 14.81
N GLU A 139 12.83 4.25 15.96
CA GLU A 139 11.68 3.32 16.10
C GLU A 139 10.36 4.00 15.73
N LEU A 140 10.14 5.23 16.20
CA LEU A 140 8.96 6.01 15.84
C LEU A 140 8.87 6.28 14.34
N ARG A 141 9.98 6.68 13.70
CA ARG A 141 10.02 6.88 12.24
C ARG A 141 9.66 5.62 11.46
N GLN A 142 10.12 4.45 11.92
CA GLN A 142 9.76 3.17 11.29
C GLN A 142 8.28 2.84 11.45
N ARG A 143 7.73 3.06 12.65
CA ARG A 143 6.27 2.88 12.90
C ARG A 143 5.42 3.79 12.02
N ASP A 144 5.79 5.07 11.89
CA ASP A 144 5.07 6.03 11.06
C ASP A 144 5.07 5.60 9.58
N ARG A 145 6.19 5.11 9.06
CA ARG A 145 6.25 4.55 7.69
C ARG A 145 5.28 3.38 7.49
N ILE A 146 5.22 2.45 8.45
CA ILE A 146 4.31 1.31 8.39
C ILE A 146 2.85 1.77 8.40
N ILE A 147 2.50 2.72 9.27
CA ILE A 147 1.15 3.31 9.36
C ILE A 147 0.75 3.96 8.04
N GLN A 148 1.65 4.72 7.40
CA GLN A 148 1.38 5.36 6.11
C GLN A 148 1.11 4.33 5.00
N ILE A 149 1.89 3.26 4.96
CA ILE A 149 1.70 2.17 3.98
C ILE A 149 0.35 1.48 4.22
N GLN A 150 0.01 1.18 5.46
CA GLN A 150 -1.27 0.54 5.82
C GLN A 150 -2.48 1.43 5.49
N ALA A 151 -2.38 2.73 5.78
CA ALA A 151 -3.42 3.71 5.46
C ALA A 151 -3.64 3.83 3.93
N GLY A 152 -2.56 3.76 3.14
CA GLY A 152 -2.64 3.73 1.68
C GLY A 152 -3.39 2.49 1.18
N LYS A 153 -3.03 1.30 1.67
CA LYS A 153 -3.70 0.04 1.31
C LYS A 153 -5.18 0.03 1.70
N LEU A 154 -5.52 0.57 2.88
CA LEU A 154 -6.91 0.66 3.32
C LEU A 154 -7.75 1.52 2.38
N LYS A 155 -7.24 2.68 1.94
CA LYS A 155 -7.92 3.54 0.96
C LYS A 155 -8.16 2.83 -0.38
N GLU A 156 -7.20 2.04 -0.85
CA GLU A 156 -7.35 1.26 -2.08
C GLU A 156 -8.46 0.19 -1.94
N ILE A 157 -8.50 -0.51 -0.80
CA ILE A 157 -9.55 -1.50 -0.51
C ILE A 157 -10.93 -0.84 -0.45
N GLU A 158 -11.06 0.30 0.23
CA GLU A 158 -12.31 1.06 0.30
C GLU A 158 -12.77 1.53 -1.08
N ALA A 159 -11.85 2.03 -1.91
CA ALA A 159 -12.16 2.45 -3.27
C ALA A 159 -12.63 1.28 -4.14
N PHE A 160 -11.98 0.11 -4.01
CA PHE A 160 -12.40 -1.11 -4.70
C PHE A 160 -13.78 -1.60 -4.23
N ASN A 161 -14.03 -1.64 -2.93
CA ASN A 161 -15.33 -2.05 -2.38
C ASN A 161 -16.46 -1.12 -2.85
N ARG A 162 -16.21 0.18 -2.88
CA ARG A 162 -17.15 1.17 -3.42
C ARG A 162 -17.44 0.92 -4.91
N LEU A 163 -16.40 0.62 -5.69
CA LEU A 163 -16.57 0.25 -7.10
C LEU A 163 -17.43 -0.99 -7.27
N MET A 164 -17.21 -2.04 -6.48
CA MET A 164 -17.99 -3.27 -6.56
C MET A 164 -19.45 -3.06 -6.17
N MET A 165 -19.74 -2.19 -5.19
CA MET A 165 -21.10 -1.75 -4.86
C MET A 165 -21.78 -1.04 -6.05
N GLU A 166 -21.08 -0.16 -6.73
CA GLU A 166 -21.63 0.53 -7.91
C GLU A 166 -22.02 -0.46 -9.02
N TYR A 167 -21.18 -1.46 -9.28
CA TYR A 167 -21.52 -2.53 -10.23
C TYR A 167 -22.71 -3.38 -9.77
N HIS A 168 -22.81 -3.66 -8.48
CA HIS A 168 -23.96 -4.37 -7.92
C HIS A 168 -25.27 -3.56 -8.09
N PHE A 169 -25.23 -2.27 -7.82
CA PHE A 169 -26.40 -1.38 -8.03
C PHE A 169 -26.82 -1.31 -9.50
N ALA A 170 -25.85 -1.29 -10.43
CA ALA A 170 -26.17 -1.34 -11.86
C ALA A 170 -26.84 -2.66 -12.27
N ILE A 171 -26.45 -3.79 -11.67
CA ILE A 171 -27.14 -5.07 -11.86
C ILE A 171 -28.61 -4.96 -11.38
N MET A 172 -28.82 -4.45 -10.17
CA MET A 172 -30.18 -4.29 -9.60
C MET A 172 -31.05 -3.39 -10.48
N GLU A 173 -30.50 -2.28 -10.98
CA GLU A 173 -31.20 -1.34 -11.86
C GLU A 173 -31.65 -2.02 -13.16
N VAL A 174 -30.73 -2.76 -13.81
CA VAL A 174 -31.03 -3.49 -15.04
C VAL A 174 -32.06 -4.60 -14.80
N GLU A 175 -31.93 -5.37 -13.72
CA GLU A 175 -32.89 -6.42 -13.36
C GLU A 175 -34.28 -5.86 -13.15
N THR A 176 -34.41 -4.73 -12.44
CA THR A 176 -35.68 -4.08 -12.17
C THR A 176 -36.34 -3.63 -13.46
N ARG A 177 -35.60 -2.97 -14.35
CA ARG A 177 -36.12 -2.52 -15.64
C ARG A 177 -36.55 -3.66 -16.56
N LEU A 178 -35.78 -4.76 -16.58
CA LEU A 178 -36.16 -5.95 -17.34
C LEU A 178 -37.44 -6.59 -16.79
N LYS A 179 -37.60 -6.65 -15.46
CA LYS A 179 -38.83 -7.17 -14.83
C LYS A 179 -40.02 -6.31 -15.19
N VAL A 180 -39.92 -4.98 -15.15
CA VAL A 180 -40.99 -4.06 -15.56
C VAL A 180 -41.35 -4.29 -17.01
N LEU A 181 -40.40 -4.42 -17.92
CA LEU A 181 -40.67 -4.75 -19.33
C LEU A 181 -41.37 -6.11 -19.49
N ASN A 182 -40.99 -7.11 -18.70
CA ASN A 182 -41.66 -8.41 -18.73
C ASN A 182 -43.12 -8.33 -18.34
N GLU A 183 -43.44 -7.61 -17.26
CA GLU A 183 -44.81 -7.40 -16.82
C GLU A 183 -45.62 -6.65 -17.88
N GLU A 184 -45.08 -5.59 -18.46
CA GLU A 184 -45.72 -4.86 -19.55
C GLU A 184 -46.04 -5.79 -20.74
N PHE A 185 -45.08 -6.62 -21.14
CA PHE A 185 -45.25 -7.59 -22.22
C PHE A 185 -46.30 -8.64 -21.89
N SER A 186 -46.29 -9.17 -20.67
CA SER A 186 -47.26 -10.16 -20.20
C SER A 186 -48.67 -9.63 -20.30
N HIS A 187 -48.91 -8.37 -19.87
CA HIS A 187 -50.22 -7.72 -19.97
C HIS A 187 -50.65 -7.49 -21.41
N LYS A 188 -49.73 -7.04 -22.28
CA LYS A 188 -50.06 -6.63 -23.64
C LYS A 188 -50.19 -7.79 -24.60
N TYR A 189 -49.36 -8.83 -24.46
CA TYR A 189 -49.26 -9.95 -25.41
C TYR A 189 -49.66 -11.29 -24.81
N LYS A 190 -50.14 -11.33 -23.55
CA LYS A 190 -50.52 -12.53 -22.80
C LYS A 190 -49.43 -13.63 -22.76
N ARG A 191 -48.17 -13.22 -22.87
CA ARG A 191 -46.99 -14.13 -22.78
C ARG A 191 -45.76 -13.42 -22.22
N ASN A 192 -44.88 -14.18 -21.59
CA ASN A 192 -43.60 -13.68 -21.10
C ASN A 192 -42.54 -13.82 -22.21
N PRO A 193 -41.83 -12.73 -22.56
CA PRO A 193 -40.78 -12.81 -23.58
C PRO A 193 -39.48 -13.46 -23.06
N PHE A 194 -39.28 -13.57 -21.76
CA PHE A 194 -38.14 -14.26 -21.18
C PHE A 194 -38.53 -15.10 -19.97
N GLU A 195 -37.80 -16.20 -19.79
CA GLU A 195 -38.02 -17.19 -18.74
C GLU A 195 -37.24 -16.88 -17.47
N ALA A 196 -36.00 -16.36 -17.60
CA ALA A 196 -35.14 -16.11 -16.48
C ALA A 196 -34.11 -14.98 -16.73
N ILE A 197 -33.77 -14.31 -15.64
CA ILE A 197 -32.61 -13.43 -15.58
C ILE A 197 -31.60 -14.06 -14.63
N LYS A 198 -30.36 -14.21 -15.06
CA LYS A 198 -29.23 -14.63 -14.24
C LYS A 198 -28.22 -13.49 -14.19
N SER A 199 -27.94 -12.98 -13.01
CA SER A 199 -26.94 -11.94 -12.82
C SER A 199 -25.63 -12.50 -12.27
N ARG A 200 -24.56 -11.83 -12.58
CA ARG A 200 -23.23 -12.15 -12.10
C ARG A 200 -22.40 -10.90 -11.88
N LEU A 201 -21.99 -10.70 -10.66
CA LEU A 201 -20.88 -9.79 -10.34
C LEU A 201 -19.58 -10.57 -10.43
N LYS A 202 -18.63 -10.06 -11.21
CA LYS A 202 -17.34 -10.73 -11.42
C LYS A 202 -16.51 -10.70 -10.14
N SER A 203 -15.91 -11.84 -9.77
CA SER A 203 -15.08 -11.91 -8.57
C SER A 203 -13.80 -11.06 -8.69
N PRO A 204 -13.25 -10.57 -7.56
CA PRO A 204 -12.00 -9.81 -7.54
C PRO A 204 -10.86 -10.52 -8.28
N GLU A 205 -10.67 -11.82 -8.04
CA GLU A 205 -9.64 -12.63 -8.68
C GLU A 205 -9.79 -12.61 -10.21
N SER A 206 -11.02 -12.80 -10.71
CA SER A 206 -11.30 -12.77 -12.14
C SER A 206 -11.12 -11.39 -12.78
N ILE A 207 -11.30 -10.30 -12.00
CA ILE A 207 -11.02 -8.92 -12.41
C ILE A 207 -9.51 -8.73 -12.56
N TYR A 208 -8.74 -9.17 -11.56
CA TYR A 208 -7.28 -9.07 -11.54
C TYR A 208 -6.64 -9.85 -12.69
N ASP A 209 -6.99 -11.13 -12.84
CA ASP A 209 -6.54 -11.98 -13.93
C ASP A 209 -6.81 -11.37 -15.32
N LYS A 210 -7.95 -10.68 -15.46
CA LYS A 210 -8.32 -10.06 -16.73
C LYS A 210 -7.54 -8.81 -17.02
N LEU A 211 -7.24 -7.98 -16.01
CA LEU A 211 -6.37 -6.80 -16.18
C LEU A 211 -4.94 -7.23 -16.48
N GLU A 212 -4.41 -8.21 -15.74
CA GLU A 212 -3.06 -8.73 -15.92
C GLU A 212 -2.85 -9.30 -17.34
N ARG A 213 -3.78 -10.15 -17.82
CA ARG A 213 -3.75 -10.67 -19.20
C ARG A 213 -3.80 -9.57 -20.27
N LYS A 214 -4.34 -8.41 -19.95
CA LYS A 214 -4.37 -7.25 -20.84
C LYS A 214 -3.16 -6.32 -20.67
N GLY A 215 -2.27 -6.58 -19.71
CA GLY A 215 -1.09 -5.77 -19.41
C GLY A 215 -1.40 -4.44 -18.72
N TYR A 216 -2.52 -4.32 -18.00
CA TYR A 216 -2.88 -3.10 -17.29
C TYR A 216 -2.64 -3.23 -15.79
N PRO A 217 -2.15 -2.16 -15.12
CA PRO A 217 -2.08 -2.11 -13.66
C PRO A 217 -3.43 -2.32 -12.99
N ILE A 218 -3.42 -2.97 -11.83
CA ILE A 218 -4.63 -3.27 -11.04
C ILE A 218 -5.03 -2.01 -10.27
N THR A 219 -5.84 -1.16 -10.90
CA THR A 219 -6.39 0.07 -10.29
C THR A 219 -7.88 0.19 -10.57
N VAL A 220 -8.61 0.88 -9.68
CA VAL A 220 -10.04 1.18 -9.86
C VAL A 220 -10.31 1.87 -11.20
N GLU A 221 -9.43 2.78 -11.61
CA GLU A 221 -9.56 3.50 -12.88
C GLU A 221 -9.44 2.57 -14.08
N ASN A 222 -8.48 1.64 -14.06
CA ASN A 222 -8.28 0.67 -15.13
C ASN A 222 -9.43 -0.34 -15.20
N ILE A 223 -9.99 -0.74 -14.05
CA ILE A 223 -11.21 -1.57 -14.02
C ILE A 223 -12.35 -0.84 -14.75
N ARG A 224 -12.65 0.41 -14.38
CA ARG A 224 -13.70 1.22 -15.03
C ARG A 224 -13.46 1.42 -16.52
N LYS A 225 -12.21 1.66 -16.91
CA LYS A 225 -11.84 2.01 -18.28
C LYS A 225 -11.87 0.80 -19.21
N TYR A 226 -11.25 -0.30 -18.81
CA TYR A 226 -10.93 -1.42 -19.70
C TYR A 226 -11.80 -2.66 -19.53
N LEU A 227 -12.54 -2.79 -18.41
CA LEU A 227 -13.46 -3.90 -18.20
C LEU A 227 -14.90 -3.48 -18.47
N THR A 228 -15.62 -4.32 -19.22
CA THR A 228 -17.03 -4.08 -19.62
C THR A 228 -17.97 -5.13 -19.09
N ASP A 229 -17.45 -6.16 -18.42
CA ASP A 229 -18.15 -7.37 -18.00
C ASP A 229 -18.00 -7.65 -16.49
N VAL A 230 -17.77 -6.61 -15.69
CA VAL A 230 -17.74 -6.72 -14.22
C VAL A 230 -19.16 -6.93 -13.70
N ALA A 231 -20.10 -6.10 -14.14
CA ALA A 231 -21.54 -6.34 -13.99
C ALA A 231 -22.03 -7.06 -15.24
N GLY A 232 -22.51 -8.28 -15.09
CA GLY A 232 -23.00 -9.11 -16.18
C GLY A 232 -24.41 -9.66 -15.88
N LEU A 233 -25.29 -9.56 -16.85
CA LEU A 233 -26.61 -10.18 -16.79
C LEU A 233 -26.80 -11.12 -17.99
N ARG A 234 -27.54 -12.18 -17.78
CA ARG A 234 -28.00 -13.09 -18.84
C ARG A 234 -29.52 -13.15 -18.80
N VAL A 235 -30.12 -12.80 -19.91
CA VAL A 235 -31.57 -12.86 -20.13
C VAL A 235 -31.83 -14.06 -21.03
N ILE A 236 -32.65 -15.00 -20.54
CA ILE A 236 -33.00 -16.23 -21.27
C ILE A 236 -34.38 -16.04 -21.83
N CYS A 237 -34.45 -15.90 -23.15
CA CYS A 237 -35.71 -15.67 -23.90
C CYS A 237 -36.27 -16.99 -24.43
N SER A 238 -37.58 -16.99 -24.64
CA SER A 238 -38.26 -18.18 -25.20
C SER A 238 -37.92 -18.38 -26.67
N PHE A 239 -37.85 -17.29 -27.45
CA PHE A 239 -37.67 -17.33 -28.91
C PHE A 239 -36.62 -16.34 -29.40
N PRO A 240 -36.00 -16.55 -30.58
CA PRO A 240 -35.01 -15.65 -31.16
C PRO A 240 -35.53 -14.21 -31.40
N ASP A 241 -36.75 -14.02 -31.86
CA ASP A 241 -37.34 -12.69 -32.09
C ASP A 241 -37.58 -11.89 -30.79
N ASP A 242 -37.88 -12.57 -29.67
CA ASP A 242 -38.00 -11.92 -28.36
C ASP A 242 -36.67 -11.31 -27.90
N ILE A 243 -35.54 -11.93 -28.24
CA ILE A 243 -34.21 -11.37 -27.95
C ILE A 243 -34.08 -9.97 -28.55
N TYR A 244 -34.33 -9.83 -29.83
CA TYR A 244 -34.19 -8.56 -30.54
C TYR A 244 -35.19 -7.53 -30.09
N ARG A 245 -36.43 -7.96 -29.83
CA ARG A 245 -37.49 -7.09 -29.33
C ARG A 245 -37.16 -6.51 -27.97
N LEU A 246 -36.76 -7.34 -27.01
CA LEU A 246 -36.37 -6.89 -25.68
C LEU A 246 -35.12 -6.01 -25.72
N ALA A 247 -34.11 -6.40 -26.45
CA ALA A 247 -32.89 -5.63 -26.62
C ALA A 247 -33.17 -4.23 -27.18
N ASN A 248 -34.08 -4.13 -28.16
CA ASN A 248 -34.47 -2.87 -28.78
C ASN A 248 -35.24 -1.98 -27.80
N LEU A 249 -36.20 -2.55 -27.06
CA LEU A 249 -36.99 -1.78 -26.07
C LEU A 249 -36.10 -1.31 -24.92
N PHE A 250 -35.20 -2.15 -24.45
CA PHE A 250 -34.27 -1.80 -23.37
C PHE A 250 -33.33 -0.66 -23.78
N THR A 251 -32.76 -0.71 -25.00
CA THR A 251 -31.84 0.31 -25.51
C THR A 251 -32.50 1.61 -25.95
N ARG A 252 -33.86 1.64 -26.10
CA ARG A 252 -34.60 2.86 -26.38
C ARG A 252 -34.95 3.69 -25.13
N GLN A 253 -34.69 3.18 -23.94
CA GLN A 253 -34.85 3.98 -22.72
C GLN A 253 -33.84 5.14 -22.73
N GLY A 254 -34.33 6.37 -22.55
CA GLY A 254 -33.59 7.60 -22.86
C GLY A 254 -32.35 7.86 -21.99
N ASP A 255 -32.23 7.16 -20.86
CA ASP A 255 -31.11 7.27 -19.91
C ASP A 255 -30.07 6.11 -20.02
N ILE A 256 -30.33 5.14 -20.90
CA ILE A 256 -29.42 4.04 -21.16
C ILE A 256 -28.61 4.30 -22.45
N LEU A 257 -27.30 4.27 -22.36
CA LEU A 257 -26.43 4.45 -23.50
C LEU A 257 -25.85 3.11 -24.00
N LEU A 258 -26.14 2.76 -25.24
CA LEU A 258 -25.54 1.60 -25.90
C LEU A 258 -24.10 1.93 -26.30
N LEU A 259 -23.13 1.29 -25.64
CA LEU A 259 -21.70 1.46 -25.93
C LEU A 259 -21.22 0.52 -27.03
N LYS A 260 -21.68 -0.74 -27.02
CA LYS A 260 -21.29 -1.75 -28.02
C LYS A 260 -22.35 -2.84 -28.15
N LYS A 261 -22.63 -3.25 -29.39
CA LYS A 261 -23.42 -4.44 -29.73
C LYS A 261 -22.54 -5.48 -30.37
N LYS A 262 -22.65 -6.75 -29.94
CA LYS A 262 -22.01 -7.90 -30.58
C LYS A 262 -23.10 -8.94 -30.80
N ASP A 263 -23.37 -9.20 -32.06
CA ASP A 263 -24.44 -10.13 -32.46
C ASP A 263 -23.84 -11.45 -32.91
N TYR A 264 -23.68 -12.36 -31.97
CA TYR A 264 -23.22 -13.71 -32.23
C TYR A 264 -24.37 -14.67 -32.63
N ILE A 265 -25.60 -14.20 -32.71
CA ILE A 265 -26.72 -14.96 -33.29
C ILE A 265 -26.58 -14.92 -34.81
N GLN A 266 -26.44 -13.71 -35.36
CA GLN A 266 -26.23 -13.52 -36.81
C GLN A 266 -24.83 -13.93 -37.29
N ASN A 267 -23.81 -13.72 -36.45
CA ASN A 267 -22.40 -14.03 -36.75
C ASN A 267 -21.81 -14.92 -35.65
N PRO A 268 -22.10 -16.22 -35.66
CA PRO A 268 -21.65 -17.17 -34.63
C PRO A 268 -20.13 -17.22 -34.54
N LYS A 269 -19.62 -17.59 -33.36
CA LYS A 269 -18.20 -17.88 -33.23
C LYS A 269 -17.84 -19.21 -33.88
N ASN A 270 -16.55 -19.43 -34.13
CA ASN A 270 -16.07 -20.66 -34.79
C ASN A 270 -16.53 -21.99 -34.12
N ASN A 271 -16.77 -21.95 -32.81
CA ASN A 271 -17.28 -23.10 -32.06
C ASN A 271 -18.82 -23.21 -32.03
N GLY A 272 -19.55 -22.38 -32.80
CA GLY A 272 -21.01 -22.38 -32.83
C GLY A 272 -21.67 -21.52 -31.73
N TYR A 273 -20.93 -20.85 -30.87
CA TYR A 273 -21.49 -20.03 -29.82
C TYR A 273 -22.39 -18.91 -30.37
N ARG A 274 -23.63 -18.82 -29.86
CA ARG A 274 -24.64 -17.82 -30.22
C ARG A 274 -25.14 -17.07 -28.99
N SER A 275 -25.24 -15.75 -29.09
CA SER A 275 -25.80 -14.84 -28.08
C SER A 275 -25.77 -13.41 -28.60
N LEU A 276 -26.73 -12.58 -28.22
CA LEU A 276 -26.66 -11.15 -28.44
C LEU A 276 -26.04 -10.49 -27.19
N HIS A 277 -24.93 -9.80 -27.33
CA HIS A 277 -24.27 -9.08 -26.25
C HIS A 277 -24.44 -7.59 -26.43
N LEU A 278 -24.96 -6.93 -25.41
CA LEU A 278 -25.03 -5.47 -25.30
C LEU A 278 -24.12 -5.01 -24.18
N ILE A 279 -23.23 -4.07 -24.47
CA ILE A 279 -22.47 -3.35 -23.46
C ILE A 279 -23.10 -1.98 -23.33
N LEU A 280 -23.63 -1.70 -22.16
CA LEU A 280 -24.41 -0.53 -21.86
C LEU A 280 -23.73 0.33 -20.80
N SER A 281 -24.02 1.62 -20.82
CA SER A 281 -23.78 2.54 -19.71
C SER A 281 -25.11 2.81 -19.03
N VAL A 282 -25.26 2.33 -17.81
CA VAL A 282 -26.52 2.34 -17.04
C VAL A 282 -26.38 3.34 -15.89
N PRO A 283 -27.33 4.29 -15.74
CA PRO A 283 -27.31 5.20 -14.59
C PRO A 283 -27.69 4.48 -13.30
N ILE A 284 -26.95 4.75 -12.24
CA ILE A 284 -27.31 4.41 -10.88
C ILE A 284 -27.53 5.71 -10.09
N PHE A 285 -28.62 5.77 -9.33
CA PHE A 285 -29.00 6.94 -8.58
C PHE A 285 -28.57 6.78 -7.14
N LEU A 286 -27.49 7.47 -6.76
CA LEU A 286 -26.98 7.52 -5.40
C LEU A 286 -27.56 8.74 -4.67
N SER A 287 -27.41 8.80 -3.35
CA SER A 287 -27.98 9.88 -2.53
C SER A 287 -27.57 11.29 -2.98
N ASN A 288 -26.35 11.45 -3.49
CA ASN A 288 -25.80 12.77 -3.83
C ASN A 288 -25.35 12.91 -5.29
N GLU A 289 -25.37 11.83 -6.08
CA GLU A 289 -24.87 11.85 -7.45
C GLU A 289 -25.51 10.77 -8.32
N ILE A 290 -25.48 10.97 -9.63
CA ILE A 290 -25.83 9.95 -10.62
C ILE A 290 -24.52 9.46 -11.23
N LYS A 291 -24.33 8.14 -11.23
CA LYS A 291 -23.18 7.51 -11.88
C LYS A 291 -23.60 6.61 -13.01
N TYR A 292 -22.79 6.58 -14.06
CA TYR A 292 -22.99 5.70 -15.21
C TYR A 292 -22.03 4.52 -15.13
N VAL A 293 -22.57 3.31 -15.06
CA VAL A 293 -21.82 2.08 -14.84
C VAL A 293 -21.91 1.17 -16.06
N LYS A 294 -20.76 0.68 -16.53
CA LYS A 294 -20.72 -0.28 -17.66
C LYS A 294 -21.28 -1.63 -17.23
N THR A 295 -22.27 -2.12 -17.97
CA THR A 295 -22.92 -3.41 -17.71
C THR A 295 -23.04 -4.20 -18.99
N GLU A 296 -22.74 -5.49 -18.96
CA GLU A 296 -22.93 -6.40 -20.10
C GLU A 296 -24.23 -7.17 -19.93
N ILE A 297 -25.10 -7.14 -20.94
CA ILE A 297 -26.29 -7.99 -21.00
C ILE A 297 -26.10 -8.97 -22.14
N GLN A 298 -26.29 -10.27 -21.86
CA GLN A 298 -26.26 -11.36 -22.80
C GLN A 298 -27.67 -11.90 -22.97
N PHE A 299 -28.24 -11.79 -24.17
CA PHE A 299 -29.52 -12.39 -24.51
C PHE A 299 -29.30 -13.71 -25.24
N ARG A 300 -30.02 -14.73 -24.82
CA ARG A 300 -30.00 -16.08 -25.41
C ARG A 300 -31.39 -16.69 -25.41
N THR A 301 -31.65 -17.63 -26.31
CA THR A 301 -32.78 -18.55 -26.13
C THR A 301 -32.46 -19.61 -25.06
N ILE A 302 -33.44 -20.36 -24.62
CA ILE A 302 -33.29 -21.51 -23.73
C ILE A 302 -32.26 -22.49 -24.33
N ALA A 303 -32.36 -22.80 -25.62
CA ALA A 303 -31.48 -23.72 -26.30
C ALA A 303 -30.05 -23.18 -26.44
N MET A 304 -29.87 -21.93 -26.74
CA MET A 304 -28.55 -21.26 -26.74
C MET A 304 -27.90 -21.26 -25.34
N ASP A 305 -28.66 -21.05 -24.25
CA ASP A 305 -28.13 -21.12 -22.90
C ASP A 305 -27.77 -22.55 -22.47
N PHE A 306 -28.56 -23.52 -22.88
CA PHE A 306 -28.26 -24.94 -22.70
C PHE A 306 -26.92 -25.31 -23.34
N TRP A 307 -26.73 -25.01 -24.61
CA TRP A 307 -25.48 -25.29 -25.32
C TRP A 307 -24.28 -24.57 -24.67
N ALA A 308 -24.39 -23.28 -24.42
CA ALA A 308 -23.29 -22.50 -23.86
C ALA A 308 -22.90 -22.93 -22.43
N SER A 309 -23.88 -23.43 -21.66
CA SER A 309 -23.63 -23.93 -20.30
C SER A 309 -22.88 -25.27 -20.33
N LEU A 310 -23.16 -26.16 -21.30
CA LEU A 310 -22.45 -27.42 -21.47
C LEU A 310 -21.07 -27.22 -22.07
N GLU A 311 -20.92 -26.40 -23.10
CA GLU A 311 -19.62 -26.08 -23.71
C GLU A 311 -18.63 -25.54 -22.66
N HIS A 312 -19.09 -24.65 -21.79
CA HIS A 312 -18.26 -24.11 -20.70
C HIS A 312 -17.80 -25.22 -19.71
N LYS A 313 -18.67 -26.15 -19.35
CA LYS A 313 -18.32 -27.26 -18.46
C LYS A 313 -17.33 -28.25 -19.13
N MET A 314 -17.44 -28.47 -20.42
CA MET A 314 -16.54 -29.36 -21.17
C MET A 314 -15.16 -28.75 -21.37
N LYS A 315 -15.05 -27.45 -21.66
CA LYS A 315 -13.77 -26.70 -21.75
C LYS A 315 -12.95 -26.69 -20.47
N TYR A 316 -13.58 -26.85 -19.32
CA TYR A 316 -12.87 -26.85 -18.03
C TYR A 316 -12.03 -28.12 -17.80
N LYS A 317 -12.25 -29.19 -18.57
CA LYS A 317 -11.38 -30.38 -18.59
C LYS A 317 -10.21 -30.11 -19.54
N LYS A 318 -9.17 -29.46 -19.07
CA LYS A 318 -7.91 -29.23 -19.78
C LYS A 318 -7.22 -30.52 -20.09
N ASN A 319 -6.74 -30.71 -21.35
CA ASN A 319 -6.03 -31.82 -21.99
C ASN A 319 -6.95 -32.86 -22.59
N VAL A 320 -7.57 -32.50 -23.70
CA VAL A 320 -8.21 -33.47 -24.56
C VAL A 320 -7.42 -33.52 -25.89
N ASP A 321 -6.86 -34.66 -26.18
CA ASP A 321 -6.34 -34.96 -27.52
C ASP A 321 -7.53 -34.84 -28.51
N ASN A 322 -7.39 -34.14 -29.64
CA ASN A 322 -8.44 -33.85 -30.64
C ASN A 322 -9.32 -32.59 -30.38
N ALA A 323 -8.75 -31.50 -29.89
CA ALA A 323 -9.49 -30.27 -29.63
C ALA A 323 -10.23 -29.71 -30.87
N GLU A 324 -9.71 -29.90 -32.10
CA GLU A 324 -10.33 -29.43 -33.35
C GLU A 324 -11.59 -30.24 -33.68
N GLU A 325 -11.56 -31.54 -33.52
CA GLU A 325 -12.71 -32.43 -33.75
C GLU A 325 -13.85 -32.11 -32.77
N ILE A 326 -13.52 -31.89 -31.50
CA ILE A 326 -14.51 -31.49 -30.47
C ILE A 326 -15.16 -30.15 -30.82
N VAL A 327 -14.38 -29.17 -31.29
CA VAL A 327 -14.90 -27.85 -31.73
C VAL A 327 -15.86 -28.04 -32.93
N ALA A 328 -15.55 -28.94 -33.87
CA ALA A 328 -16.43 -29.21 -34.99
C ALA A 328 -17.75 -29.85 -34.53
N GLN A 329 -17.70 -30.88 -33.68
CA GLN A 329 -18.88 -31.50 -33.09
C GLN A 329 -19.75 -30.54 -32.27
N LEU A 330 -19.12 -29.66 -31.51
CA LEU A 330 -19.84 -28.62 -30.77
C LEU A 330 -20.54 -27.63 -31.69
N LYS A 331 -19.93 -27.32 -32.84
CA LYS A 331 -20.54 -26.49 -33.87
C LYS A 331 -21.76 -27.16 -34.50
N ASP A 332 -21.67 -28.45 -34.86
CA ASP A 332 -22.78 -29.22 -35.43
C ASP A 332 -23.97 -29.28 -34.45
N CYS A 333 -23.69 -29.44 -33.16
CA CYS A 333 -24.72 -29.35 -32.12
C CYS A 333 -25.37 -27.95 -32.06
N ALA A 334 -24.57 -26.90 -32.19
CA ALA A 334 -25.08 -25.54 -32.19
C ALA A 334 -25.95 -25.21 -33.39
N ASP A 335 -25.61 -25.72 -34.58
CA ASP A 335 -26.37 -25.55 -35.82
C ASP A 335 -27.70 -26.35 -35.76
N THR A 336 -27.71 -27.51 -35.13
CA THR A 336 -28.93 -28.30 -34.85
C THR A 336 -29.86 -27.52 -33.90
N ILE A 337 -29.31 -26.89 -32.86
CA ILE A 337 -30.05 -26.06 -31.90
C ILE A 337 -30.65 -24.82 -32.57
N GLU A 338 -29.94 -24.17 -33.48
CA GLU A 338 -30.47 -23.03 -34.25
C GLU A 338 -31.68 -23.45 -35.07
N THR A 339 -31.58 -24.62 -35.75
CA THR A 339 -32.69 -25.16 -36.52
C THR A 339 -33.91 -25.42 -35.64
N LEU A 340 -33.71 -25.98 -34.45
CA LEU A 340 -34.76 -26.24 -33.47
C LEU A 340 -35.38 -24.93 -32.98
N ASP A 341 -34.61 -23.92 -32.64
CA ASP A 341 -35.11 -22.58 -32.20
C ASP A 341 -36.02 -21.97 -33.26
N HIS A 342 -35.64 -22.02 -34.54
CA HIS A 342 -36.45 -21.52 -35.65
C HIS A 342 -37.74 -22.31 -35.84
N GLN A 343 -37.67 -23.65 -35.78
CA GLN A 343 -38.84 -24.51 -35.89
C GLN A 343 -39.85 -24.23 -34.76
N MET A 344 -39.39 -24.04 -33.53
CA MET A 344 -40.23 -23.70 -32.38
C MET A 344 -40.85 -22.31 -32.53
N GLN A 345 -40.10 -21.34 -33.07
CA GLN A 345 -40.62 -20.01 -33.38
C GLN A 345 -41.73 -20.08 -34.46
N ASP A 346 -41.53 -20.85 -35.54
CA ASP A 346 -42.50 -21.00 -36.59
C ASP A 346 -43.82 -21.69 -36.10
N ILE A 347 -43.71 -22.65 -35.20
CA ILE A 347 -44.86 -23.27 -34.55
C ILE A 347 -45.64 -22.25 -33.74
N ARG A 348 -44.95 -21.44 -32.91
CA ARG A 348 -45.58 -20.37 -32.15
C ARG A 348 -46.31 -19.40 -33.07
N ASP A 349 -45.66 -18.95 -34.14
CA ASP A 349 -46.26 -17.97 -35.06
C ASP A 349 -47.51 -18.53 -35.79
N LYS A 350 -47.57 -19.86 -36.00
CA LYS A 350 -48.78 -20.50 -36.49
C LYS A 350 -49.91 -20.52 -35.48
N ILE A 351 -49.59 -20.79 -34.20
CA ILE A 351 -50.58 -20.76 -33.10
C ILE A 351 -51.12 -19.38 -32.93
N ASP A 352 -50.24 -18.33 -32.84
CA ASP A 352 -50.62 -16.93 -32.66
C ASP A 352 -51.52 -16.43 -33.81
N ARG A 353 -51.33 -16.88 -35.03
CA ARG A 353 -52.19 -16.58 -36.21
C ARG A 353 -53.54 -17.35 -36.22
N GLY A 354 -53.53 -18.55 -35.66
CA GLY A 354 -54.76 -19.38 -35.52
C GLY A 354 -55.75 -18.81 -34.54
N ASP A 355 -55.29 -18.24 -33.48
CA ASP A 355 -56.16 -17.56 -32.50
C ASP A 355 -56.77 -16.25 -33.03
N SER A 356 -56.38 -15.75 -34.20
CA SER A 356 -56.90 -14.54 -34.84
C SER A 356 -58.10 -14.78 -35.74
N GLN A 357 -58.57 -16.03 -35.87
CA GLN A 357 -59.85 -16.29 -36.53
C GLN A 357 -60.98 -16.25 -35.50
N PRO A 358 -62.03 -15.42 -35.67
CA PRO A 358 -63.19 -15.48 -34.81
C PRO A 358 -63.86 -16.84 -34.98
N PRO A 359 -64.45 -17.41 -33.92
CA PRO A 359 -65.27 -18.60 -34.07
C PRO A 359 -66.41 -18.37 -35.05
N LEU A 360 -66.57 -19.27 -35.99
CA LEU A 360 -67.67 -19.29 -36.95
C LEU A 360 -69.07 -19.39 -36.26
#